data_e53a7f03dd3b2b0599045ff749860acf
#
_entry.id   e53a7f03dd3b2b0599045ff749860acf
#
_cell.length_a   1.000
_cell.length_b   1.000
_cell.length_c   1.000
_cell.angle_alpha   90.00
_cell.angle_beta   90.00
_cell.angle_gamma   90.00
#
_symmetry.space_group_name_H-M   'P 1'
#
loop_
_entity.id
_entity.type
_entity.pdbx_description
1 polymer ?
#
loop_
_entity_poly.entity_id
_entity_poly.type
_entity_poly.pdbx_seq_one_letter_code
_entity_poly.pdbx_strand_id
1 'polypeptide(L)'
;MRRRVVMVLRLLTICLLLQGSCLLADDWVYTVRPGDNLWNLAERHLKSFKYIRQLQQLNGVQDPYHIPPGKKIRIPLEWTIRQSTSARIASLHGNAVVKRGNSQRILQAEPDLQLFVGDEIQSEADSFVTIEFTDGSRLRVQENSCIRLHDLKIFGDLGLINTAVELKYGRVENIVPKNSETDSRFRIKTPSAISSVRGTEFRVGVLQEGAVTASEVLTGALQVSGEQQTVNVDKGQGSVTSQGMPPLPPVKLLPAPDLSMTPELFEQLPLIIPVKAITGAQAYRAQIARDAEFEHMLTEFTTTTLPFREGNLPDGNYWLRVRAIDISSLEGYDAVKAFTLNARPEPPFVITPQPGSILPGEQPVLKWATQSAASHYLVNISRESEFLSPLIFSGEVVENSLHLQDNLIPGEYFWRIASVSAEEGAGPFSDPMTFRVPVPGPSLEKLEVDKSSITFSWRAAAEGQRFHIQLARDKEFSQVLLDQETADTFITLPRPQGGKYFLRTKTIETDGFEGPYGAAQSVDIPYATPYWLMILLLPLLLLL
;
A
#
# COMPACT_ATOMS: atom_id res chain seq x y z
N MET A 1 -79.60 30.55 -7.03
CA MET A 1 -78.38 30.09 -6.25
C MET A 1 -78.22 28.56 -6.16
N ARG A 2 -79.25 27.78 -5.93
CA ARG A 2 -79.13 26.28 -5.75
C ARG A 2 -78.63 25.50 -6.99
N ARG A 3 -78.91 25.94 -8.24
CA ARG A 3 -78.41 25.19 -9.46
C ARG A 3 -76.92 25.38 -9.77
N ARG A 4 -76.28 26.45 -9.34
CA ARG A 4 -74.84 26.68 -9.54
C ARG A 4 -74.00 25.90 -8.52
N VAL A 5 -74.50 25.70 -7.31
CA VAL A 5 -73.77 24.91 -6.26
C VAL A 5 -73.72 23.41 -6.60
N VAL A 6 -74.80 22.84 -7.16
CA VAL A 6 -74.87 21.44 -7.58
C VAL A 6 -73.94 21.13 -8.77
N MET A 7 -73.76 22.12 -9.69
CA MET A 7 -72.84 21.94 -10.84
C MET A 7 -71.39 22.05 -10.45
N VAL A 8 -71.02 22.90 -9.49
CA VAL A 8 -69.68 23.01 -8.94
C VAL A 8 -69.33 21.75 -8.10
N LEU A 9 -70.26 21.20 -7.32
CA LEU A 9 -70.06 19.98 -6.56
C LEU A 9 -69.87 18.74 -7.48
N ARG A 10 -70.57 18.67 -8.62
CA ARG A 10 -70.40 17.60 -9.61
C ARG A 10 -69.09 17.70 -10.40
N LEU A 11 -68.59 18.90 -10.67
CA LEU A 11 -67.24 19.10 -11.25
C LEU A 11 -66.12 18.79 -10.25
N LEU A 12 -66.26 19.09 -8.95
CA LEU A 12 -65.31 18.69 -7.94
C LEU A 12 -65.27 17.17 -7.72
N THR A 13 -66.45 16.48 -7.80
CA THR A 13 -66.52 15.02 -7.65
C THR A 13 -65.91 14.29 -8.87
N ILE A 14 -66.00 14.87 -10.07
CA ILE A 14 -65.38 14.32 -11.29
C ILE A 14 -63.85 14.57 -11.29
N CYS A 15 -63.34 15.69 -10.74
CA CYS A 15 -61.89 15.91 -10.55
C CYS A 15 -61.30 15.03 -9.47
N LEU A 16 -62.06 14.64 -8.42
CA LEU A 16 -61.55 13.72 -7.37
C LEU A 16 -61.51 12.24 -7.84
N LEU A 17 -62.25 11.87 -8.88
CA LEU A 17 -62.25 10.50 -9.45
C LEU A 17 -61.18 10.30 -10.53
N LEU A 18 -60.44 11.36 -10.94
CA LEU A 18 -59.33 11.30 -11.90
C LEU A 18 -57.94 11.30 -11.24
N GLN A 19 -57.88 11.36 -9.91
CA GLN A 19 -56.65 10.98 -9.17
C GLN A 19 -56.61 9.46 -8.97
N GLY A 20 -56.87 8.71 -10.06
CA GLY A 20 -56.46 7.34 -10.15
C GLY A 20 -54.95 7.31 -10.02
N SER A 21 -54.49 6.73 -8.90
CA SER A 21 -53.11 6.35 -8.67
C SER A 21 -52.58 5.72 -9.96
N CYS A 22 -51.78 6.46 -10.72
CA CYS A 22 -50.93 5.88 -11.73
C CYS A 22 -49.91 5.06 -10.94
N LEU A 23 -50.33 3.86 -10.48
CA LEU A 23 -49.41 2.78 -10.24
C LEU A 23 -48.69 2.63 -11.57
N LEU A 24 -47.48 3.16 -11.67
CA LEU A 24 -46.56 2.89 -12.74
C LEU A 24 -46.43 1.36 -12.79
N ALA A 25 -47.30 0.72 -13.60
CA ALA A 25 -47.14 -0.67 -13.91
C ALA A 25 -45.71 -0.80 -14.46
N ASP A 26 -44.92 -1.65 -13.87
CA ASP A 26 -43.58 -1.94 -14.34
C ASP A 26 -43.70 -2.57 -15.73
N ASP A 27 -43.55 -1.77 -16.76
CA ASP A 27 -43.64 -2.19 -18.16
C ASP A 27 -42.25 -2.50 -18.69
N TRP A 28 -42.13 -3.60 -19.41
CA TRP A 28 -40.97 -3.90 -20.23
C TRP A 28 -41.19 -3.33 -21.64
N VAL A 29 -40.16 -2.62 -22.15
CA VAL A 29 -40.20 -2.06 -23.50
C VAL A 29 -39.39 -2.95 -24.44
N TYR A 30 -40.06 -3.81 -25.18
CA TYR A 30 -39.48 -4.70 -26.16
C TYR A 30 -39.29 -3.99 -27.52
N THR A 31 -38.09 -4.10 -28.10
CA THR A 31 -37.84 -3.64 -29.46
C THR A 31 -38.03 -4.78 -30.46
N VAL A 32 -39.01 -4.67 -31.35
CA VAL A 32 -39.40 -5.66 -32.34
C VAL A 32 -38.24 -6.00 -33.26
N ARG A 33 -37.94 -7.27 -33.42
CA ARG A 33 -36.92 -7.81 -34.32
C ARG A 33 -37.54 -8.26 -35.66
N PRO A 34 -36.76 -8.41 -36.74
CA PRO A 34 -37.26 -8.99 -38.00
C PRO A 34 -37.87 -10.38 -37.75
N GLY A 35 -39.09 -10.59 -38.23
CA GLY A 35 -39.83 -11.85 -38.05
C GLY A 35 -40.69 -11.95 -36.79
N ASP A 36 -40.65 -10.94 -35.90
CA ASP A 36 -41.53 -10.91 -34.73
C ASP A 36 -42.97 -10.55 -35.10
N ASN A 37 -43.91 -11.18 -34.38
CA ASN A 37 -45.33 -10.84 -34.37
C ASN A 37 -45.88 -11.02 -32.94
N LEU A 38 -47.13 -10.55 -32.68
CA LEU A 38 -47.66 -10.63 -31.32
C LEU A 38 -47.86 -12.06 -30.82
N TRP A 39 -48.02 -13.04 -31.71
CA TRP A 39 -48.22 -14.44 -31.32
C TRP A 39 -46.92 -15.07 -30.84
N ASN A 40 -45.86 -14.94 -31.62
CA ASN A 40 -44.56 -15.50 -31.20
C ASN A 40 -43.93 -14.70 -30.04
N LEU A 41 -44.25 -13.41 -29.88
CA LEU A 41 -43.90 -12.65 -28.68
C LEU A 41 -44.67 -13.17 -27.46
N ALA A 42 -45.97 -13.47 -27.62
CA ALA A 42 -46.79 -14.02 -26.53
C ALA A 42 -46.32 -15.41 -26.12
N GLU A 43 -46.02 -16.30 -27.08
CA GLU A 43 -45.50 -17.63 -26.83
C GLU A 43 -44.20 -17.63 -26.02
N ARG A 44 -43.29 -16.76 -26.43
CA ARG A 44 -41.96 -16.65 -25.75
C ARG A 44 -42.01 -15.94 -24.42
N HIS A 45 -42.92 -14.96 -24.23
CA HIS A 45 -42.77 -14.02 -23.12
C HIS A 45 -43.97 -13.90 -22.21
N LEU A 46 -45.17 -14.27 -22.63
CA LEU A 46 -46.39 -14.09 -21.84
C LEU A 46 -46.86 -15.38 -21.16
N LYS A 47 -47.41 -15.26 -19.95
CA LYS A 47 -48.00 -16.37 -19.19
C LYS A 47 -49.17 -17.04 -19.91
N SER A 48 -49.83 -16.29 -20.80
CA SER A 48 -51.01 -16.80 -21.50
C SER A 48 -51.30 -15.99 -22.74
N PHE A 49 -51.73 -16.63 -23.81
CA PHE A 49 -52.20 -16.00 -25.05
C PHE A 49 -53.42 -15.07 -24.84
N LYS A 50 -54.16 -15.17 -23.74
CA LYS A 50 -55.25 -14.24 -23.40
C LYS A 50 -54.82 -12.78 -23.36
N TYR A 51 -53.52 -12.50 -23.09
CA TYR A 51 -53.00 -11.17 -23.03
C TYR A 51 -52.69 -10.55 -24.40
N ILE A 52 -52.74 -11.31 -25.52
CA ILE A 52 -52.41 -10.79 -26.87
C ILE A 52 -53.33 -9.64 -27.24
N ARG A 53 -54.65 -9.76 -27.04
CA ARG A 53 -55.60 -8.70 -27.37
C ARG A 53 -55.36 -7.45 -26.53
N GLN A 54 -55.04 -7.61 -25.27
CA GLN A 54 -54.70 -6.50 -24.38
C GLN A 54 -53.38 -5.85 -24.78
N LEU A 55 -52.36 -6.66 -25.15
CA LEU A 55 -51.07 -6.17 -25.62
C LEU A 55 -51.21 -5.40 -26.95
N GLN A 56 -52.03 -5.88 -27.86
CA GLN A 56 -52.38 -5.22 -29.13
C GLN A 56 -52.98 -3.83 -28.87
N GLN A 57 -53.99 -3.77 -27.99
CA GLN A 57 -54.65 -2.51 -27.63
C GLN A 57 -53.71 -1.53 -26.92
N LEU A 58 -52.94 -2.01 -25.95
CA LEU A 58 -52.00 -1.18 -25.18
C LEU A 58 -50.97 -0.49 -26.08
N ASN A 59 -50.55 -1.16 -27.18
CA ASN A 59 -49.50 -0.69 -28.07
C ASN A 59 -49.99 -0.14 -29.41
N GLY A 60 -51.31 -0.05 -29.63
CA GLY A 60 -51.86 0.44 -30.89
C GLY A 60 -51.38 -0.35 -32.12
N VAL A 61 -51.23 -1.70 -31.96
CA VAL A 61 -50.80 -2.56 -33.06
C VAL A 61 -52.00 -2.86 -33.96
N GLN A 62 -51.96 -2.40 -35.21
CA GLN A 62 -53.07 -2.61 -36.16
C GLN A 62 -53.12 -4.05 -36.64
N ASP A 63 -51.99 -4.60 -37.12
CA ASP A 63 -51.86 -5.98 -37.55
C ASP A 63 -51.00 -6.76 -36.57
N PRO A 64 -51.57 -7.72 -35.80
CA PRO A 64 -50.82 -8.51 -34.83
C PRO A 64 -49.86 -9.54 -35.45
N TYR A 65 -49.94 -9.80 -36.76
CA TYR A 65 -49.08 -10.72 -37.49
C TYR A 65 -47.89 -10.03 -38.13
N HIS A 66 -47.98 -8.69 -38.39
CA HIS A 66 -46.91 -7.92 -39.02
C HIS A 66 -46.60 -6.67 -38.22
N ILE A 67 -45.57 -6.73 -37.41
CA ILE A 67 -45.09 -5.60 -36.63
C ILE A 67 -43.79 -5.10 -37.25
N PRO A 68 -43.65 -3.81 -37.61
CA PRO A 68 -42.41 -3.30 -38.18
C PRO A 68 -41.21 -3.53 -37.21
N PRO A 69 -40.08 -4.04 -37.71
CA PRO A 69 -38.85 -4.09 -36.92
C PRO A 69 -38.47 -2.71 -36.39
N GLY A 70 -37.95 -2.66 -35.15
CA GLY A 70 -37.61 -1.43 -34.46
C GLY A 70 -38.78 -0.76 -33.71
N LYS A 71 -40.04 -1.17 -33.93
CA LYS A 71 -41.18 -0.68 -33.14
C LYS A 71 -41.01 -1.12 -31.68
N LYS A 72 -41.27 -0.21 -30.76
CA LYS A 72 -41.24 -0.48 -29.31
C LYS A 72 -42.61 -0.97 -28.84
N ILE A 73 -42.66 -2.13 -28.20
CA ILE A 73 -43.85 -2.75 -27.61
C ILE A 73 -43.73 -2.72 -26.10
N ARG A 74 -44.66 -2.06 -25.43
CA ARG A 74 -44.78 -2.07 -23.97
C ARG A 74 -45.46 -3.35 -23.53
N ILE A 75 -44.80 -4.12 -22.67
CA ILE A 75 -45.32 -5.38 -22.14
C ILE A 75 -45.33 -5.28 -20.60
N PRO A 76 -46.52 -5.24 -19.97
CA PRO A 76 -46.60 -5.26 -18.51
C PRO A 76 -45.90 -6.48 -17.93
N LEU A 77 -44.96 -6.29 -17.00
CA LEU A 77 -44.20 -7.38 -16.39
C LEU A 77 -45.09 -8.39 -15.66
N GLU A 78 -46.26 -8.00 -15.22
CA GLU A 78 -47.25 -8.89 -14.61
C GLU A 78 -47.81 -9.96 -15.57
N TRP A 79 -47.76 -9.69 -16.89
CA TRP A 79 -48.23 -10.64 -17.92
C TRP A 79 -47.14 -11.59 -18.40
N THR A 80 -45.89 -11.38 -18.06
CA THR A 80 -44.76 -12.16 -18.55
C THR A 80 -44.55 -13.43 -17.76
N ILE A 81 -43.98 -14.45 -18.42
CA ILE A 81 -43.45 -15.65 -17.76
C ILE A 81 -42.35 -15.23 -16.82
N ARG A 82 -42.38 -15.72 -15.58
CA ARG A 82 -41.40 -15.42 -14.56
C ARG A 82 -40.75 -16.71 -14.09
N GLN A 83 -39.46 -16.77 -14.09
CA GLN A 83 -38.69 -17.86 -13.52
C GLN A 83 -37.82 -17.30 -12.38
N SER A 84 -37.80 -18.00 -11.26
CA SER A 84 -36.87 -17.67 -10.18
C SER A 84 -35.46 -18.06 -10.59
N THR A 85 -34.51 -17.19 -10.29
CA THR A 85 -33.08 -17.46 -10.47
C THR A 85 -32.37 -17.43 -9.12
N SER A 86 -31.10 -17.78 -9.11
CA SER A 86 -30.23 -17.76 -7.94
C SER A 86 -29.08 -16.80 -8.13
N ALA A 87 -28.43 -16.45 -7.06
CA ALA A 87 -27.10 -15.84 -7.05
C ALA A 87 -26.11 -16.82 -6.44
N ARG A 88 -24.80 -16.51 -6.48
CA ARG A 88 -23.79 -17.31 -5.79
C ARG A 88 -22.81 -16.39 -5.06
N ILE A 89 -22.19 -16.90 -4.01
CA ILE A 89 -21.05 -16.25 -3.38
C ILE A 89 -19.84 -16.46 -4.30
N ALA A 90 -19.32 -15.39 -4.89
CA ALA A 90 -18.16 -15.45 -5.78
C ALA A 90 -16.83 -15.47 -4.98
N SER A 91 -16.77 -14.68 -3.88
CA SER A 91 -15.61 -14.67 -2.97
C SER A 91 -16.05 -14.34 -1.54
N LEU A 92 -15.26 -14.77 -0.58
CA LEU A 92 -15.43 -14.50 0.85
C LEU A 92 -14.06 -14.26 1.47
N HIS A 93 -13.95 -13.22 2.27
CA HIS A 93 -12.88 -13.00 3.23
C HIS A 93 -13.49 -12.87 4.63
N GLY A 94 -12.81 -13.43 5.64
CA GLY A 94 -13.31 -13.41 7.02
C GLY A 94 -14.53 -14.32 7.24
N ASN A 95 -15.45 -13.90 8.09
CA ASN A 95 -16.62 -14.66 8.51
C ASN A 95 -17.93 -14.00 8.07
N ALA A 96 -18.81 -14.79 7.48
CA ALA A 96 -20.16 -14.38 7.18
C ALA A 96 -21.12 -15.54 7.35
N VAL A 97 -22.39 -15.24 7.62
CA VAL A 97 -23.43 -16.24 7.74
C VAL A 97 -24.56 -16.00 6.75
N VAL A 98 -25.15 -17.08 6.27
CA VAL A 98 -26.33 -17.06 5.40
C VAL A 98 -27.52 -17.67 6.15
N LYS A 99 -28.51 -16.86 6.45
CA LYS A 99 -29.78 -17.31 7.03
C LYS A 99 -30.76 -17.59 5.90
N ARG A 100 -31.18 -18.86 5.74
CA ARG A 100 -32.09 -19.28 4.69
C ARG A 100 -33.49 -18.73 4.91
N GLY A 101 -34.05 -18.08 3.89
CA GLY A 101 -35.38 -17.48 3.95
C GLY A 101 -36.50 -18.46 4.18
N ASN A 102 -36.39 -19.66 3.63
CA ASN A 102 -37.43 -20.68 3.68
C ASN A 102 -37.43 -21.54 4.95
N SER A 103 -36.31 -21.70 5.64
CA SER A 103 -36.14 -22.63 6.76
C SER A 103 -35.57 -22.00 8.01
N GLN A 104 -35.16 -20.75 7.93
CA GLN A 104 -34.44 -20.03 9.01
C GLN A 104 -33.13 -20.71 9.44
N ARG A 105 -32.65 -21.70 8.70
CA ARG A 105 -31.37 -22.39 8.95
C ARG A 105 -30.23 -21.42 8.70
N ILE A 106 -29.27 -21.37 9.60
CA ILE A 106 -28.05 -20.60 9.46
C ILE A 106 -26.94 -21.50 8.91
N LEU A 107 -26.27 -21.04 7.86
CA LEU A 107 -25.14 -21.70 7.23
C LEU A 107 -23.95 -20.74 7.30
N GLN A 108 -22.74 -21.28 7.38
CA GLN A 108 -21.55 -20.49 7.10
C GLN A 108 -21.52 -20.11 5.62
N ALA A 109 -21.12 -18.88 5.32
CA ALA A 109 -20.88 -18.46 3.95
C ALA A 109 -19.61 -19.15 3.43
N GLU A 110 -19.67 -19.64 2.21
CA GLU A 110 -18.54 -20.28 1.53
C GLU A 110 -18.58 -19.87 0.05
N PRO A 111 -17.45 -19.79 -0.65
CA PRO A 111 -17.43 -19.60 -2.10
C PRO A 111 -18.30 -20.67 -2.80
N ASP A 112 -18.94 -20.27 -3.90
CA ASP A 112 -19.89 -21.06 -4.70
C ASP A 112 -21.19 -21.46 -4.00
N LEU A 113 -21.43 -21.03 -2.75
CA LEU A 113 -22.72 -21.25 -2.09
C LEU A 113 -23.83 -20.55 -2.87
N GLN A 114 -24.85 -21.34 -3.30
CA GLN A 114 -26.03 -20.82 -4.00
C GLN A 114 -26.94 -20.06 -3.03
N LEU A 115 -27.38 -18.89 -3.47
CA LEU A 115 -28.26 -17.99 -2.73
C LEU A 115 -29.60 -17.86 -3.45
N PHE A 116 -30.68 -17.80 -2.67
CA PHE A 116 -32.06 -17.76 -3.17
C PHE A 116 -32.82 -16.58 -2.60
N VAL A 117 -33.95 -16.29 -3.20
CA VAL A 117 -34.88 -15.26 -2.68
C VAL A 117 -35.27 -15.56 -1.24
N GLY A 118 -35.18 -14.54 -0.39
CA GLY A 118 -35.44 -14.62 1.04
C GLY A 118 -34.20 -14.89 1.90
N ASP A 119 -33.09 -15.34 1.30
CA ASP A 119 -31.84 -15.52 2.04
C ASP A 119 -31.31 -14.18 2.54
N GLU A 120 -30.76 -14.20 3.74
CA GLU A 120 -30.14 -13.06 4.41
C GLU A 120 -28.67 -13.35 4.65
N ILE A 121 -27.81 -12.45 4.22
CA ILE A 121 -26.36 -12.56 4.33
C ILE A 121 -25.88 -11.49 5.32
N GLN A 122 -25.15 -11.91 6.33
CA GLN A 122 -24.57 -11.03 7.34
C GLN A 122 -23.06 -11.24 7.41
N SER A 123 -22.31 -10.19 7.15
CA SER A 123 -20.84 -10.14 7.33
C SER A 123 -20.49 -9.64 8.74
N GLU A 124 -19.41 -10.18 9.30
CA GLU A 124 -18.82 -9.75 10.55
C GLU A 124 -17.79 -8.62 10.31
N ALA A 125 -17.09 -8.20 11.37
CA ALA A 125 -15.94 -7.28 11.25
C ALA A 125 -14.84 -7.92 10.40
N ASP A 126 -14.09 -7.11 9.68
CA ASP A 126 -13.02 -7.53 8.76
C ASP A 126 -13.47 -8.62 7.76
N SER A 127 -14.74 -8.59 7.34
CA SER A 127 -15.34 -9.64 6.51
C SER A 127 -16.05 -9.06 5.30
N PHE A 128 -15.79 -9.64 4.12
CA PHE A 128 -16.29 -9.15 2.84
C PHE A 128 -16.86 -10.31 2.03
N VAL A 129 -18.05 -10.12 1.46
CA VAL A 129 -18.73 -11.14 0.65
C VAL A 129 -19.04 -10.55 -0.72
N THR A 130 -18.53 -11.14 -1.79
CA THR A 130 -18.90 -10.78 -3.15
C THR A 130 -19.96 -11.76 -3.67
N ILE A 131 -21.10 -11.23 -4.05
CA ILE A 131 -22.22 -12.00 -4.62
C ILE A 131 -22.28 -11.70 -6.12
N GLU A 132 -22.36 -12.75 -6.91
CA GLU A 132 -22.55 -12.67 -8.37
C GLU A 132 -23.95 -13.13 -8.74
N PHE A 133 -24.64 -12.30 -9.52
CA PHE A 133 -25.98 -12.55 -10.04
C PHE A 133 -25.93 -13.11 -11.46
N THR A 134 -27.02 -13.70 -11.90
CA THR A 134 -27.12 -14.36 -13.21
C THR A 134 -26.89 -13.42 -14.41
N ASP A 135 -27.09 -12.11 -14.23
CA ASP A 135 -26.82 -11.09 -15.27
C ASP A 135 -25.37 -10.60 -15.28
N GLY A 136 -24.50 -11.18 -14.48
CA GLY A 136 -23.13 -10.78 -14.29
C GLY A 136 -22.96 -9.56 -13.38
N SER A 137 -24.04 -9.05 -12.78
CA SER A 137 -23.94 -8.02 -11.74
C SER A 137 -23.23 -8.58 -10.52
N ARG A 138 -22.39 -7.74 -9.90
CA ARG A 138 -21.68 -8.06 -8.67
C ARG A 138 -22.06 -7.10 -7.57
N LEU A 139 -22.33 -7.63 -6.40
CA LEU A 139 -22.60 -6.89 -5.17
C LEU A 139 -21.59 -7.30 -4.12
N ARG A 140 -20.76 -6.37 -3.69
CA ARG A 140 -19.83 -6.56 -2.58
C ARG A 140 -20.46 -6.06 -1.29
N VAL A 141 -20.72 -6.97 -0.38
CA VAL A 141 -21.15 -6.68 0.99
C VAL A 141 -19.91 -6.39 1.81
N GLN A 142 -19.81 -5.20 2.37
CA GLN A 142 -18.70 -4.79 3.23
C GLN A 142 -18.86 -5.35 4.64
N GLU A 143 -17.85 -5.14 5.48
CA GLU A 143 -17.89 -5.58 6.88
C GLU A 143 -19.11 -5.02 7.64
N ASN A 144 -19.52 -5.71 8.70
CA ASN A 144 -20.62 -5.30 9.58
C ASN A 144 -21.91 -4.92 8.81
N SER A 145 -22.23 -5.68 7.77
CA SER A 145 -23.34 -5.39 6.86
C SER A 145 -24.33 -6.54 6.80
N CYS A 146 -25.60 -6.21 6.56
CA CYS A 146 -26.66 -7.21 6.41
C CYS A 146 -27.53 -6.89 5.19
N ILE A 147 -27.60 -7.84 4.29
CA ILE A 147 -28.50 -7.79 3.13
C ILE A 147 -29.51 -8.94 3.14
N ARG A 148 -30.64 -8.72 2.46
CA ARG A 148 -31.60 -9.78 2.13
C ARG A 148 -31.87 -9.79 0.63
N LEU A 149 -31.86 -10.95 0.00
CA LEU A 149 -32.28 -11.12 -1.38
C LEU A 149 -33.79 -11.09 -1.47
N HIS A 150 -34.35 -9.98 -1.99
CA HIS A 150 -35.79 -9.74 -2.00
C HIS A 150 -36.48 -10.26 -3.25
N ASP A 151 -35.86 -10.09 -4.42
CA ASP A 151 -36.36 -10.57 -5.71
C ASP A 151 -35.21 -10.95 -6.65
N LEU A 152 -35.30 -12.16 -7.23
CA LEU A 152 -34.37 -12.67 -8.23
C LEU A 152 -35.21 -13.36 -9.31
N LYS A 153 -35.52 -12.65 -10.40
CA LYS A 153 -36.40 -13.15 -11.45
C LYS A 153 -35.85 -12.89 -12.84
N ILE A 154 -35.99 -13.88 -13.70
CA ILE A 154 -35.80 -13.77 -15.13
C ILE A 154 -37.20 -13.71 -15.78
N PHE A 155 -37.38 -12.79 -16.71
CA PHE A 155 -38.62 -12.59 -17.44
C PHE A 155 -38.46 -13.02 -18.90
N GLY A 156 -39.20 -14.06 -19.30
CA GLY A 156 -39.17 -14.60 -20.66
C GLY A 156 -37.80 -15.17 -21.06
N ASP A 157 -37.66 -15.56 -22.33
CA ASP A 157 -36.41 -16.12 -22.89
C ASP A 157 -35.34 -15.06 -23.19
N LEU A 158 -35.62 -13.79 -22.96
CA LEU A 158 -34.72 -12.69 -23.34
C LEU A 158 -33.78 -12.22 -22.23
N GLY A 159 -33.78 -12.91 -21.09
CA GLY A 159 -32.83 -12.61 -20.03
C GLY A 159 -33.03 -11.26 -19.34
N LEU A 160 -34.23 -10.66 -19.42
CA LEU A 160 -34.55 -9.52 -18.56
C LEU A 160 -34.52 -9.97 -17.11
N ILE A 161 -33.54 -9.49 -16.36
CA ILE A 161 -33.35 -9.87 -14.97
C ILE A 161 -33.80 -8.73 -14.07
N ASN A 162 -34.63 -9.05 -13.09
CA ASN A 162 -34.99 -8.14 -12.01
C ASN A 162 -34.35 -8.64 -10.72
N THR A 163 -33.35 -7.90 -10.27
CA THR A 163 -32.67 -8.12 -9.01
C THR A 163 -33.09 -7.05 -8.01
N ALA A 164 -33.59 -7.45 -6.86
CA ALA A 164 -33.87 -6.54 -5.76
C ALA A 164 -33.22 -7.08 -4.47
N VAL A 165 -32.38 -6.27 -3.87
CA VAL A 165 -31.69 -6.54 -2.62
C VAL A 165 -32.13 -5.52 -1.57
N GLU A 166 -32.41 -5.96 -0.37
CA GLU A 166 -32.65 -5.10 0.78
C GLU A 166 -31.34 -4.99 1.60
N LEU A 167 -30.79 -3.78 1.72
CA LEU A 167 -29.69 -3.48 2.62
C LEU A 167 -30.28 -2.99 3.95
N LYS A 168 -30.20 -3.81 4.98
CA LYS A 168 -30.75 -3.49 6.31
C LYS A 168 -29.86 -2.53 7.09
N TYR A 169 -28.56 -2.79 7.10
CA TYR A 169 -27.52 -1.94 7.67
C TYR A 169 -26.18 -2.25 7.02
N GLY A 170 -25.22 -1.34 7.20
CA GLY A 170 -23.89 -1.45 6.64
C GLY A 170 -23.80 -0.85 5.24
N ARG A 171 -22.95 -1.40 4.37
CA ARG A 171 -22.61 -0.81 3.08
C ARG A 171 -22.42 -1.87 2.00
N VAL A 172 -22.80 -1.52 0.78
CA VAL A 172 -22.58 -2.35 -0.42
C VAL A 172 -21.98 -1.53 -1.56
N GLU A 173 -21.09 -2.16 -2.32
CA GLU A 173 -20.58 -1.67 -3.59
C GLU A 173 -21.18 -2.53 -4.71
N ASN A 174 -21.63 -1.90 -5.79
CA ASN A 174 -22.37 -2.58 -6.84
C ASN A 174 -21.75 -2.27 -8.20
N ILE A 175 -21.52 -3.31 -8.98
CA ILE A 175 -21.09 -3.23 -10.38
C ILE A 175 -22.16 -3.91 -11.21
N VAL A 176 -22.97 -3.12 -11.91
CA VAL A 176 -24.03 -3.60 -12.80
C VAL A 176 -23.59 -3.38 -14.23
N PRO A 177 -23.36 -4.45 -15.03
CA PRO A 177 -22.94 -4.31 -16.41
C PRO A 177 -23.95 -3.54 -17.27
N LYS A 178 -23.43 -2.72 -18.20
CA LYS A 178 -24.26 -2.15 -19.28
C LYS A 178 -24.59 -3.25 -20.27
N ASN A 179 -25.74 -3.89 -20.11
CA ASN A 179 -26.23 -4.84 -21.09
C ASN A 179 -27.19 -4.13 -22.04
N SER A 180 -26.75 -3.89 -23.29
CA SER A 180 -27.54 -3.19 -24.30
C SER A 180 -28.70 -4.02 -24.85
N GLU A 181 -28.68 -5.34 -24.68
CA GLU A 181 -29.69 -6.27 -25.21
C GLU A 181 -30.77 -6.60 -24.21
N THR A 182 -30.54 -6.40 -22.90
CA THR A 182 -31.49 -6.74 -21.85
C THR A 182 -31.84 -5.52 -21.01
N ASP A 183 -33.11 -5.36 -20.70
CA ASP A 183 -33.63 -4.26 -19.88
C ASP A 183 -33.57 -4.64 -18.38
N SER A 184 -32.41 -5.20 -17.95
CA SER A 184 -32.18 -5.65 -16.57
C SER A 184 -32.31 -4.50 -15.59
N ARG A 185 -32.99 -4.76 -14.47
CA ARG A 185 -33.21 -3.80 -13.39
C ARG A 185 -32.55 -4.28 -12.11
N PHE A 186 -31.70 -3.47 -11.55
CA PHE A 186 -31.06 -3.72 -10.27
C PHE A 186 -31.53 -2.69 -9.25
N ARG A 187 -32.03 -3.13 -8.10
CA ARG A 187 -32.56 -2.23 -7.06
C ARG A 187 -31.98 -2.59 -5.69
N ILE A 188 -31.55 -1.56 -4.98
CA ILE A 188 -31.21 -1.65 -3.56
C ILE A 188 -32.28 -0.92 -2.77
N LYS A 189 -32.97 -1.63 -1.90
CA LYS A 189 -33.91 -1.07 -0.94
C LYS A 189 -33.22 -0.93 0.42
N THR A 190 -33.36 0.23 1.05
CA THR A 190 -32.90 0.50 2.40
C THR A 190 -34.10 0.93 3.27
N PRO A 191 -33.92 1.12 4.59
CA PRO A 191 -34.99 1.67 5.42
C PRO A 191 -35.48 3.05 5.02
N SER A 192 -34.63 3.87 4.38
CA SER A 192 -34.94 5.27 4.03
C SER A 192 -35.04 5.57 2.53
N ALA A 193 -34.56 4.68 1.64
CA ALA A 193 -34.52 4.92 0.20
C ALA A 193 -34.68 3.66 -0.65
N ILE A 194 -34.97 3.88 -1.94
CA ILE A 194 -34.85 2.86 -3.00
C ILE A 194 -33.95 3.41 -4.07
N SER A 195 -32.84 2.72 -4.34
CA SER A 195 -31.88 3.03 -5.40
C SER A 195 -32.08 2.08 -6.57
N SER A 196 -32.34 2.61 -7.78
CA SER A 196 -32.62 1.82 -9.00
C SER A 196 -31.68 2.20 -10.12
N VAL A 197 -31.11 1.20 -10.80
CA VAL A 197 -30.07 1.41 -11.81
C VAL A 197 -30.24 0.56 -13.07
N ARG A 198 -29.52 1.03 -14.12
CA ARG A 198 -29.23 0.31 -15.35
C ARG A 198 -27.79 0.58 -15.77
N GLY A 199 -26.89 -0.42 -15.64
CA GLY A 199 -25.51 -0.31 -16.11
C GLY A 199 -24.70 0.76 -15.38
N THR A 200 -24.53 0.60 -14.07
CA THR A 200 -23.98 1.62 -13.17
C THR A 200 -23.04 0.97 -12.17
N GLU A 201 -21.94 1.66 -11.86
CA GLU A 201 -21.12 1.38 -10.69
C GLU A 201 -21.48 2.40 -9.61
N PHE A 202 -21.94 1.91 -8.47
CA PHE A 202 -22.48 2.75 -7.41
C PHE A 202 -22.32 2.10 -6.03
N ARG A 203 -22.38 2.93 -5.00
CA ARG A 203 -22.35 2.49 -3.61
C ARG A 203 -23.61 2.91 -2.89
N VAL A 204 -24.03 2.10 -1.91
CA VAL A 204 -25.12 2.41 -1.01
C VAL A 204 -24.71 2.06 0.40
N GLY A 205 -24.83 3.03 1.30
CA GLY A 205 -24.57 2.88 2.73
C GLY A 205 -25.78 3.21 3.56
N VAL A 206 -26.04 2.43 4.60
CA VAL A 206 -27.06 2.66 5.63
C VAL A 206 -26.35 3.10 6.91
N LEU A 207 -26.57 4.33 7.29
CA LEU A 207 -25.91 5.03 8.38
C LEU A 207 -26.89 5.27 9.54
N GLN A 208 -26.38 5.63 10.72
CA GLN A 208 -27.17 6.03 11.86
C GLN A 208 -28.30 5.02 12.16
N GLU A 209 -27.95 3.75 12.29
CA GLU A 209 -28.89 2.67 12.64
C GLU A 209 -30.12 2.57 11.71
N GLY A 210 -29.94 2.89 10.42
CA GLY A 210 -31.01 2.81 9.43
C GLY A 210 -31.70 4.15 9.11
N ALA A 211 -31.43 5.21 9.88
CA ALA A 211 -32.10 6.49 9.70
C ALA A 211 -31.68 7.24 8.43
N VAL A 212 -30.49 6.96 7.90
CA VAL A 212 -29.91 7.68 6.75
C VAL A 212 -29.37 6.70 5.72
N THR A 213 -29.65 6.94 4.44
CA THR A 213 -29.05 6.25 3.28
C THR A 213 -28.18 7.21 2.51
N ALA A 214 -26.91 6.87 2.30
CA ALA A 214 -26.00 7.51 1.37
C ALA A 214 -25.97 6.69 0.06
N SER A 215 -26.05 7.36 -1.08
CA SER A 215 -25.97 6.73 -2.42
C SER A 215 -24.99 7.52 -3.27
N GLU A 216 -23.94 6.88 -3.78
CA GLU A 216 -22.89 7.49 -4.61
C GLU A 216 -22.80 6.80 -5.97
N VAL A 217 -22.62 7.57 -7.04
CA VAL A 217 -22.50 7.07 -8.41
C VAL A 217 -21.11 7.33 -8.96
N LEU A 218 -20.40 6.25 -9.28
CA LEU A 218 -19.06 6.31 -9.88
C LEU A 218 -19.13 6.31 -11.41
N THR A 219 -20.02 5.50 -11.99
CA THR A 219 -20.27 5.45 -13.44
C THR A 219 -21.77 5.28 -13.71
N GLY A 220 -22.28 5.85 -14.80
CA GLY A 220 -23.69 5.75 -15.18
C GLY A 220 -24.59 6.75 -14.45
N ALA A 221 -25.80 6.32 -14.08
CA ALA A 221 -26.77 7.12 -13.36
C ALA A 221 -27.65 6.23 -12.46
N LEU A 222 -28.11 6.80 -11.35
CA LEU A 222 -28.92 6.16 -10.33
C LEU A 222 -30.19 6.98 -10.08
N GLN A 223 -31.34 6.32 -9.98
CA GLN A 223 -32.55 6.92 -9.46
C GLN A 223 -32.69 6.59 -7.98
N VAL A 224 -32.73 7.63 -7.15
CA VAL A 224 -32.94 7.48 -5.70
C VAL A 224 -34.33 8.01 -5.35
N SER A 225 -35.15 7.18 -4.75
CA SER A 225 -36.54 7.49 -4.37
C SER A 225 -36.72 7.38 -2.85
N GLY A 226 -37.45 8.35 -2.29
CA GLY A 226 -37.88 8.38 -0.88
C GLY A 226 -39.04 9.34 -0.72
N GLU A 227 -40.01 9.08 0.18
CA GLU A 227 -41.20 9.90 0.44
C GLU A 227 -41.85 10.40 -0.84
N GLN A 228 -42.15 9.48 -1.80
CA GLN A 228 -42.83 9.75 -3.07
C GLN A 228 -42.09 10.73 -4.02
N GLN A 229 -40.86 11.10 -3.71
CA GLN A 229 -40.00 11.90 -4.58
C GLN A 229 -38.84 11.08 -5.10
N THR A 230 -38.36 11.41 -6.28
CA THR A 230 -37.25 10.74 -6.95
C THR A 230 -36.27 11.78 -7.46
N VAL A 231 -34.97 11.56 -7.21
CA VAL A 231 -33.90 12.36 -7.79
C VAL A 231 -33.04 11.47 -8.68
N ASN A 232 -32.52 12.04 -9.76
CA ASN A 232 -31.49 11.40 -10.58
C ASN A 232 -30.13 11.81 -10.05
N VAL A 233 -29.30 10.83 -9.75
CA VAL A 233 -27.92 11.01 -9.31
C VAL A 233 -27.02 10.56 -10.46
N ASP A 234 -26.31 11.50 -11.06
CA ASP A 234 -25.44 11.25 -12.20
C ASP A 234 -24.03 10.87 -11.75
N LYS A 235 -23.21 10.39 -12.70
CA LYS A 235 -21.81 10.09 -12.47
C LYS A 235 -21.09 11.19 -11.69
N GLY A 236 -20.40 10.83 -10.62
CA GLY A 236 -19.63 11.73 -9.77
C GLY A 236 -20.46 12.52 -8.79
N GLN A 237 -21.68 12.11 -8.56
CA GLN A 237 -22.58 12.71 -7.59
C GLN A 237 -23.02 11.70 -6.53
N GLY A 238 -23.46 12.21 -5.40
CA GLY A 238 -24.08 11.44 -4.34
C GLY A 238 -25.32 12.15 -3.79
N SER A 239 -26.23 11.40 -3.22
CA SER A 239 -27.43 11.90 -2.53
C SER A 239 -27.61 11.19 -1.22
N VAL A 240 -28.14 11.92 -0.24
CA VAL A 240 -28.45 11.40 1.09
C VAL A 240 -29.97 11.46 1.30
N THR A 241 -30.53 10.39 1.85
CA THR A 241 -31.96 10.28 2.15
C THR A 241 -32.15 9.92 3.62
N SER A 242 -32.82 10.76 4.36
CA SER A 242 -33.21 10.46 5.74
C SER A 242 -34.57 9.76 5.78
N GLN A 243 -34.78 8.92 6.79
CA GLN A 243 -36.03 8.19 6.96
C GLN A 243 -37.22 9.17 7.07
N GLY A 244 -38.29 8.93 6.30
CA GLY A 244 -39.45 9.79 6.26
C GLY A 244 -39.24 11.14 5.58
N MET A 245 -38.15 11.30 4.82
CA MET A 245 -37.83 12.53 4.07
C MET A 245 -37.54 12.22 2.60
N PRO A 246 -37.76 13.17 1.69
CA PRO A 246 -37.33 13.00 0.31
C PRO A 246 -35.78 12.98 0.20
N PRO A 247 -35.22 12.40 -0.87
CA PRO A 247 -33.81 12.48 -1.14
C PRO A 247 -33.34 13.93 -1.29
N LEU A 248 -32.18 14.24 -0.71
CA LEU A 248 -31.56 15.56 -0.90
C LEU A 248 -31.09 15.72 -2.35
N PRO A 249 -31.02 16.95 -2.87
CA PRO A 249 -30.44 17.21 -4.18
C PRO A 249 -29.03 16.61 -4.30
N PRO A 250 -28.67 16.01 -5.44
CA PRO A 250 -27.35 15.43 -5.64
C PRO A 250 -26.23 16.46 -5.51
N VAL A 251 -25.14 16.08 -4.84
CA VAL A 251 -23.93 16.88 -4.68
C VAL A 251 -22.73 16.18 -5.31
N LYS A 252 -21.71 16.94 -5.72
CA LYS A 252 -20.48 16.38 -6.28
C LYS A 252 -19.71 15.61 -5.22
N LEU A 253 -19.25 14.42 -5.58
CA LEU A 253 -18.34 13.63 -4.75
C LEU A 253 -16.97 14.30 -4.64
N LEU A 254 -16.27 14.06 -3.53
CA LEU A 254 -14.88 14.48 -3.35
C LEU A 254 -13.96 13.81 -4.39
N PRO A 255 -12.88 14.47 -4.81
CA PRO A 255 -11.93 13.88 -5.75
C PRO A 255 -11.17 12.71 -5.10
N ALA A 256 -10.52 11.91 -5.93
CA ALA A 256 -9.63 10.85 -5.49
C ALA A 256 -8.45 11.43 -4.70
N PRO A 257 -8.04 10.83 -3.58
CA PRO A 257 -6.84 11.20 -2.84
C PRO A 257 -5.56 11.08 -3.69
N ASP A 258 -4.58 11.93 -3.42
CA ASP A 258 -3.28 11.86 -4.07
C ASP A 258 -2.38 10.86 -3.32
N LEU A 259 -2.03 9.76 -3.99
CA LEU A 259 -1.14 8.69 -3.51
C LEU A 259 0.27 8.77 -4.12
N SER A 260 0.64 9.88 -4.76
CA SER A 260 1.95 10.00 -5.41
C SER A 260 3.13 9.84 -4.44
N MET A 261 2.94 10.27 -3.19
CA MET A 261 3.93 10.16 -2.12
C MET A 261 3.96 8.79 -1.43
N THR A 262 2.99 7.91 -1.70
CA THR A 262 2.96 6.56 -1.11
C THR A 262 4.06 5.72 -1.75
N PRO A 263 4.97 5.10 -0.97
CA PRO A 263 6.01 4.23 -1.51
C PRO A 263 5.45 3.04 -2.29
N GLU A 264 6.24 2.53 -3.24
CA GLU A 264 5.95 1.25 -3.92
C GLU A 264 6.47 0.05 -3.13
N LEU A 265 7.46 0.27 -2.27
CA LEU A 265 8.03 -0.72 -1.37
C LEU A 265 8.00 -0.18 0.07
N PHE A 266 7.46 -0.97 0.97
CA PHE A 266 7.53 -0.75 2.42
C PHE A 266 8.40 -1.83 3.03
N GLU A 267 9.38 -1.41 3.82
CA GLU A 267 10.36 -2.27 4.47
C GLU A 267 10.24 -2.25 6.01
N GLN A 268 9.20 -1.60 6.53
CA GLN A 268 8.99 -1.46 7.98
C GLN A 268 7.51 -1.55 8.33
N LEU A 269 7.22 -2.05 9.51
CA LEU A 269 5.91 -2.04 10.15
C LEU A 269 5.92 -1.13 11.39
N PRO A 270 4.81 -0.44 11.72
CA PRO A 270 3.58 -0.36 10.92
C PRO A 270 3.79 0.39 9.59
N LEU A 271 3.04 0.03 8.57
CA LEU A 271 2.98 0.81 7.33
C LEU A 271 2.59 2.25 7.65
N ILE A 272 3.37 3.20 7.18
CA ILE A 272 3.03 4.63 7.24
C ILE A 272 2.71 5.08 5.82
N ILE A 273 1.41 5.24 5.54
CA ILE A 273 0.90 5.55 4.20
C ILE A 273 0.60 7.05 4.12
N PRO A 274 1.45 7.84 3.46
CA PRO A 274 1.24 9.27 3.30
C PRO A 274 0.12 9.53 2.28
N VAL A 275 -0.85 10.35 2.67
CA VAL A 275 -1.95 10.79 1.81
C VAL A 275 -2.11 12.29 1.99
N LYS A 276 -2.24 13.01 0.88
CA LYS A 276 -2.47 14.47 0.93
C LYS A 276 -3.92 14.75 1.34
N ALA A 277 -4.08 15.62 2.33
CA ALA A 277 -5.41 16.02 2.80
C ALA A 277 -6.25 16.70 1.71
N ILE A 278 -7.53 16.34 1.62
CA ILE A 278 -8.50 16.89 0.66
C ILE A 278 -9.41 17.89 1.39
N THR A 279 -9.57 19.06 0.80
CA THR A 279 -10.50 20.08 1.32
C THR A 279 -11.94 19.54 1.31
N GLY A 280 -12.60 19.60 2.44
CA GLY A 280 -13.97 19.08 2.62
C GLY A 280 -14.03 17.63 3.11
N ALA A 281 -12.93 16.92 3.16
CA ALA A 281 -12.89 15.60 3.78
C ALA A 281 -12.95 15.69 5.30
N GLN A 282 -13.79 14.86 5.91
CA GLN A 282 -13.91 14.68 7.36
C GLN A 282 -13.19 13.41 7.81
N ALA A 283 -13.13 12.42 6.93
CA ALA A 283 -12.48 11.15 7.17
C ALA A 283 -12.00 10.54 5.85
N TYR A 284 -11.25 9.46 5.96
CA TYR A 284 -10.80 8.66 4.83
C TYR A 284 -11.07 7.20 5.10
N ARG A 285 -11.51 6.48 4.07
CA ARG A 285 -11.58 5.02 4.07
C ARG A 285 -10.39 4.48 3.28
N ALA A 286 -9.66 3.57 3.89
CA ALA A 286 -8.57 2.84 3.25
C ALA A 286 -8.91 1.34 3.22
N GLN A 287 -8.59 0.71 2.12
CA GLN A 287 -8.81 -0.71 1.87
C GLN A 287 -7.54 -1.30 1.29
N ILE A 288 -7.14 -2.49 1.74
CA ILE A 288 -5.99 -3.21 1.23
C ILE A 288 -6.46 -4.59 0.75
N ALA A 289 -6.04 -4.96 -0.46
CA ALA A 289 -6.41 -6.20 -1.12
C ALA A 289 -5.19 -6.88 -1.78
N ARG A 290 -5.34 -8.15 -2.15
CA ARG A 290 -4.34 -8.89 -2.91
C ARG A 290 -4.46 -8.72 -4.43
N ASP A 291 -5.54 -8.08 -4.90
CA ASP A 291 -5.84 -7.89 -6.32
C ASP A 291 -6.35 -6.47 -6.61
N ALA A 292 -6.20 -6.03 -7.86
CA ALA A 292 -6.58 -4.69 -8.32
C ALA A 292 -8.09 -4.45 -8.33
N GLU A 293 -8.88 -5.50 -8.43
CA GLU A 293 -10.34 -5.50 -8.44
C GLU A 293 -10.91 -5.45 -7.03
N PHE A 294 -10.09 -5.61 -5.99
CA PHE A 294 -10.49 -5.67 -4.58
C PHE A 294 -11.53 -6.78 -4.32
N GLU A 295 -11.39 -7.91 -4.99
CA GLU A 295 -12.19 -9.10 -4.73
C GLU A 295 -11.70 -9.86 -3.50
N HIS A 296 -10.37 -9.85 -3.25
CA HIS A 296 -9.71 -10.47 -2.10
C HIS A 296 -9.22 -9.40 -1.12
N MET A 297 -10.18 -8.68 -0.52
CA MET A 297 -9.90 -7.68 0.51
C MET A 297 -9.34 -8.35 1.76
N LEU A 298 -8.32 -7.72 2.37
CA LEU A 298 -7.67 -8.18 3.60
C LEU A 298 -8.08 -7.34 4.79
N THR A 299 -8.09 -6.02 4.62
CA THR A 299 -8.44 -5.10 5.71
C THR A 299 -9.10 -3.83 5.16
N GLU A 300 -9.97 -3.25 5.96
CA GLU A 300 -10.59 -1.96 5.73
C GLU A 300 -10.59 -1.16 7.04
N PHE A 301 -10.29 0.11 6.96
CA PHE A 301 -10.40 1.00 8.12
C PHE A 301 -10.80 2.41 7.71
N THR A 302 -11.46 3.11 8.62
CA THR A 302 -11.82 4.52 8.45
C THR A 302 -11.08 5.34 9.52
N THR A 303 -10.44 6.43 9.09
CA THR A 303 -9.68 7.30 9.97
C THR A 303 -9.88 8.77 9.64
N THR A 304 -9.78 9.62 10.65
CA THR A 304 -9.75 11.08 10.52
C THR A 304 -8.33 11.65 10.53
N THR A 305 -7.32 10.80 10.81
CA THR A 305 -5.92 11.20 10.94
C THR A 305 -5.08 10.72 9.76
N LEU A 306 -4.16 11.56 9.31
CA LEU A 306 -3.15 11.26 8.31
C LEU A 306 -1.76 11.43 8.92
N PRO A 307 -0.72 10.67 8.51
CA PRO A 307 -0.78 9.53 7.58
C PRO A 307 -1.51 8.32 8.17
N PHE A 308 -1.96 7.41 7.32
CA PHE A 308 -2.52 6.13 7.76
C PHE A 308 -1.45 5.25 8.38
N ARG A 309 -1.89 4.37 9.31
CA ARG A 309 -1.03 3.37 9.93
C ARG A 309 -1.71 2.01 9.88
N GLU A 310 -1.00 1.01 9.33
CA GLU A 310 -1.46 -0.38 9.31
C GLU A 310 -0.30 -1.30 9.75
N GLY A 311 -0.53 -2.14 10.74
CA GLY A 311 0.52 -2.90 11.41
C GLY A 311 0.42 -4.41 11.26
N ASN A 312 -0.64 -4.95 10.70
CA ASN A 312 -0.91 -6.39 10.77
C ASN A 312 -1.02 -7.07 9.39
N LEU A 313 -0.14 -6.70 8.45
CA LEU A 313 -0.06 -7.37 7.17
C LEU A 313 1.16 -8.30 7.11
N PRO A 314 1.04 -9.51 6.55
CA PRO A 314 2.19 -10.33 6.17
C PRO A 314 2.94 -9.70 4.99
N ASP A 315 4.16 -10.13 4.74
CA ASP A 315 4.90 -9.68 3.55
C ASP A 315 4.23 -10.17 2.27
N GLY A 316 4.33 -9.36 1.21
CA GLY A 316 3.67 -9.67 -0.07
C GLY A 316 3.34 -8.46 -0.92
N ASN A 317 2.66 -8.72 -2.04
CA ASN A 317 2.18 -7.70 -2.96
C ASN A 317 0.73 -7.36 -2.68
N TYR A 318 0.41 -6.06 -2.70
CA TYR A 318 -0.88 -5.54 -2.30
C TYR A 318 -1.35 -4.40 -3.20
N TRP A 319 -2.64 -4.15 -3.13
CA TRP A 319 -3.30 -2.99 -3.70
C TRP A 319 -3.95 -2.18 -2.59
N LEU A 320 -3.62 -0.90 -2.54
CA LEU A 320 -4.22 0.09 -1.66
C LEU A 320 -5.29 0.84 -2.43
N ARG A 321 -6.49 1.00 -1.85
CA ARG A 321 -7.55 1.87 -2.32
C ARG A 321 -7.93 2.85 -1.23
N VAL A 322 -7.94 4.14 -1.54
CA VAL A 322 -8.27 5.21 -0.58
C VAL A 322 -9.32 6.12 -1.17
N ARG A 323 -10.30 6.49 -0.36
CA ARG A 323 -11.31 7.50 -0.69
C ARG A 323 -11.55 8.44 0.47
N ALA A 324 -11.91 9.70 0.16
CA ALA A 324 -12.28 10.70 1.15
C ALA A 324 -13.78 10.62 1.46
N ILE A 325 -14.17 10.93 2.69
CA ILE A 325 -15.56 10.96 3.17
C ILE A 325 -15.87 12.41 3.54
N ASP A 326 -16.96 12.94 3.00
CA ASP A 326 -17.41 14.31 3.29
C ASP A 326 -18.26 14.40 4.58
N ILE A 327 -18.70 15.62 4.92
CA ILE A 327 -19.53 15.89 6.11
C ILE A 327 -20.91 15.20 6.03
N SER A 328 -21.38 14.89 4.84
CA SER A 328 -22.65 14.18 4.61
C SER A 328 -22.48 12.67 4.63
N SER A 329 -21.27 12.18 4.93
CA SER A 329 -20.87 10.76 4.88
C SER A 329 -20.92 10.15 3.47
N LEU A 330 -20.87 10.98 2.43
CA LEU A 330 -20.69 10.53 1.05
C LEU A 330 -19.20 10.24 0.80
N GLU A 331 -18.94 9.09 0.19
CA GLU A 331 -17.58 8.66 -0.19
C GLU A 331 -17.24 9.16 -1.58
N GLY A 332 -16.05 9.79 -1.69
CA GLY A 332 -15.51 10.33 -2.94
C GLY A 332 -15.01 9.26 -3.90
N TYR A 333 -14.27 9.71 -4.92
CA TYR A 333 -13.62 8.82 -5.88
C TYR A 333 -12.46 8.05 -5.24
N ASP A 334 -12.21 6.86 -5.77
CA ASP A 334 -11.11 5.99 -5.35
C ASP A 334 -9.78 6.45 -5.96
N ALA A 335 -8.73 6.50 -5.14
CA ALA A 335 -7.35 6.40 -5.58
C ALA A 335 -6.85 4.98 -5.33
N VAL A 336 -6.15 4.41 -6.30
CA VAL A 336 -5.64 3.04 -6.23
C VAL A 336 -4.15 3.03 -6.51
N LYS A 337 -3.37 2.29 -5.71
CA LYS A 337 -1.92 2.11 -5.88
C LYS A 337 -1.49 0.71 -5.47
N ALA A 338 -0.65 0.09 -6.30
CA ALA A 338 0.04 -1.15 -5.94
C ALA A 338 1.24 -0.84 -5.04
N PHE A 339 1.52 -1.73 -4.08
CA PHE A 339 2.72 -1.68 -3.26
C PHE A 339 3.17 -3.08 -2.84
N THR A 340 4.42 -3.19 -2.47
CA THR A 340 5.01 -4.40 -1.88
C THR A 340 5.36 -4.11 -0.43
N LEU A 341 5.07 -5.05 0.46
CA LEU A 341 5.58 -5.09 1.83
C LEU A 341 6.63 -6.18 1.92
N ASN A 342 7.83 -5.82 2.36
CA ASN A 342 8.94 -6.72 2.68
C ASN A 342 9.58 -6.21 3.97
N ALA A 343 8.98 -6.55 5.11
CA ALA A 343 9.40 -6.08 6.42
C ALA A 343 9.99 -7.21 7.29
N ARG A 344 9.90 -8.45 6.83
CA ARG A 344 10.34 -9.65 7.57
C ARG A 344 11.25 -10.57 6.73
N PRO A 345 12.17 -11.27 7.37
CA PRO A 345 12.61 -11.09 8.76
C PRO A 345 13.30 -9.74 8.96
N GLU A 346 13.09 -9.12 10.13
CA GLU A 346 13.74 -7.85 10.46
C GLU A 346 15.27 -7.98 10.39
N PRO A 347 16.00 -6.90 10.03
CA PRO A 347 17.45 -6.91 10.07
C PRO A 347 17.96 -7.14 11.51
N PRO A 348 19.10 -7.83 11.69
CA PRO A 348 19.64 -8.11 13.01
C PRO A 348 20.18 -6.84 13.68
N PHE A 349 20.16 -6.79 15.01
CA PHE A 349 20.84 -5.74 15.76
C PHE A 349 22.35 -5.80 15.56
N VAL A 350 22.94 -4.68 15.15
CA VAL A 350 24.38 -4.57 14.97
C VAL A 350 25.08 -4.39 16.32
N ILE A 351 26.13 -5.18 16.54
CA ILE A 351 26.98 -5.13 17.73
C ILE A 351 28.22 -4.27 17.44
N THR A 352 28.91 -4.53 16.32
CA THR A 352 30.10 -3.79 15.89
C THR A 352 30.28 -3.89 14.37
N PRO A 353 30.75 -2.82 13.69
CA PRO A 353 31.06 -1.49 14.24
C PRO A 353 29.78 -0.70 14.55
N GLN A 354 29.81 0.11 15.59
CA GLN A 354 28.81 1.14 15.81
C GLN A 354 28.95 2.25 14.75
N PRO A 355 27.90 2.97 14.38
CA PRO A 355 27.97 4.05 13.40
C PRO A 355 29.09 5.04 13.74
N GLY A 356 29.93 5.36 12.75
CA GLY A 356 31.06 6.26 12.91
C GLY A 356 32.29 5.66 13.63
N SER A 357 32.27 4.37 13.93
CA SER A 357 33.42 3.70 14.56
C SER A 357 34.64 3.69 13.65
N ILE A 358 35.79 3.60 14.28
CA ILE A 358 37.08 3.46 13.62
C ILE A 358 37.53 2.02 13.70
N LEU A 359 37.79 1.42 12.57
CA LEU A 359 38.30 0.07 12.47
C LEU A 359 39.73 0.06 11.90
N PRO A 360 40.62 -0.80 12.42
CA PRO A 360 41.89 -1.03 11.75
C PRO A 360 41.65 -1.58 10.35
N GLY A 361 42.47 -1.17 9.37
CA GLY A 361 42.34 -1.66 7.98
C GLY A 361 42.72 -3.14 7.81
N GLU A 362 43.37 -3.72 8.80
CA GLU A 362 43.81 -5.12 8.82
C GLU A 362 42.68 -5.99 9.39
N GLN A 363 42.06 -6.83 8.54
CA GLN A 363 41.06 -7.82 8.90
C GLN A 363 39.92 -7.29 9.79
N PRO A 364 39.20 -6.26 9.36
CA PRO A 364 38.09 -5.71 10.15
C PRO A 364 36.98 -6.77 10.36
N VAL A 365 36.38 -6.74 11.55
CA VAL A 365 35.33 -7.69 11.95
C VAL A 365 34.02 -6.96 12.17
N LEU A 366 33.00 -7.40 11.46
CA LEU A 366 31.62 -6.97 11.66
C LEU A 366 30.87 -8.03 12.46
N LYS A 367 30.08 -7.64 13.47
CA LYS A 367 29.29 -8.56 14.30
C LYS A 367 27.87 -8.03 14.52
N TRP A 368 26.93 -8.93 14.58
CA TRP A 368 25.51 -8.66 14.84
C TRP A 368 24.89 -9.72 15.75
N ALA A 369 23.71 -9.44 16.26
CA ALA A 369 22.97 -10.37 17.09
C ALA A 369 22.36 -11.49 16.23
N THR A 370 22.31 -12.70 16.75
CA THR A 370 21.62 -13.81 16.07
C THR A 370 20.12 -13.56 16.06
N GLN A 371 19.50 -13.67 14.88
CA GLN A 371 18.05 -13.67 14.70
C GLN A 371 17.55 -15.11 14.63
N SER A 372 16.60 -15.47 15.49
CA SER A 372 16.10 -16.86 15.59
C SER A 372 15.40 -17.36 14.32
N ALA A 373 14.80 -16.45 13.56
CA ALA A 373 14.13 -16.76 12.30
C ALA A 373 15.08 -16.81 11.10
N ALA A 374 16.31 -16.28 11.22
CA ALA A 374 17.24 -16.21 10.11
C ALA A 374 18.01 -17.53 9.93
N SER A 375 18.09 -18.00 8.70
CA SER A 375 18.97 -19.10 8.28
C SER A 375 20.38 -18.60 7.94
N HIS A 376 20.50 -17.39 7.41
CA HIS A 376 21.73 -16.69 7.06
C HIS A 376 21.47 -15.19 6.89
N TYR A 377 22.52 -14.43 6.60
CA TYR A 377 22.48 -12.98 6.45
C TYR A 377 23.08 -12.57 5.11
N LEU A 378 22.53 -11.50 4.50
CA LEU A 378 23.14 -10.82 3.37
C LEU A 378 23.88 -9.59 3.88
N VAL A 379 25.17 -9.47 3.55
CA VAL A 379 25.99 -8.33 3.96
C VAL A 379 26.52 -7.61 2.73
N ASN A 380 26.36 -6.30 2.70
CA ASN A 380 26.91 -5.42 1.67
C ASN A 380 27.83 -4.39 2.31
N ILE A 381 28.99 -4.16 1.70
CA ILE A 381 29.94 -3.11 2.08
C ILE A 381 30.25 -2.27 0.84
N SER A 382 30.21 -0.95 0.97
CA SER A 382 30.41 0.01 -0.12
C SER A 382 31.23 1.22 0.35
N ARG A 383 31.70 2.03 -0.62
CA ARG A 383 32.20 3.38 -0.40
C ARG A 383 31.13 4.44 -0.52
N GLU A 384 29.94 4.07 -0.97
CA GLU A 384 28.81 4.95 -1.22
C GLU A 384 27.60 4.51 -0.42
N SER A 385 26.84 5.46 0.13
CA SER A 385 25.66 5.22 0.98
C SER A 385 24.53 4.54 0.23
N GLU A 386 24.45 4.76 -1.09
CA GLU A 386 23.39 4.22 -1.95
C GLU A 386 23.64 2.80 -2.44
N PHE A 387 24.85 2.26 -2.25
CA PHE A 387 25.24 0.90 -2.68
C PHE A 387 25.07 0.64 -4.18
N LEU A 388 25.27 1.67 -5.03
CA LEU A 388 25.04 1.60 -6.49
C LEU A 388 26.25 1.15 -7.31
N SER A 389 27.46 1.34 -6.82
CA SER A 389 28.74 0.99 -7.49
C SER A 389 29.25 -0.38 -7.11
N PRO A 390 30.29 -0.89 -7.76
CA PRO A 390 30.81 -2.21 -7.38
C PRO A 390 31.08 -2.25 -5.87
N LEU A 391 30.41 -3.17 -5.20
CA LEU A 391 30.49 -3.33 -3.76
C LEU A 391 31.88 -3.87 -3.39
N ILE A 392 32.41 -3.40 -2.26
CA ILE A 392 33.64 -3.93 -1.68
C ILE A 392 33.42 -5.38 -1.24
N PHE A 393 32.24 -5.65 -0.68
CA PHE A 393 31.79 -6.98 -0.32
C PHE A 393 30.28 -7.09 -0.58
N SER A 394 29.88 -8.22 -1.12
CA SER A 394 28.47 -8.62 -1.22
C SER A 394 28.40 -10.14 -1.14
N GLY A 395 27.76 -10.66 -0.11
CA GLY A 395 27.73 -12.10 0.08
C GLY A 395 26.80 -12.56 1.20
N GLU A 396 26.59 -13.87 1.24
CA GLU A 396 25.84 -14.59 2.26
C GLU A 396 26.78 -14.99 3.40
N VAL A 397 26.30 -14.82 4.63
CA VAL A 397 27.05 -15.15 5.86
C VAL A 397 26.13 -15.95 6.78
N VAL A 398 26.51 -17.18 7.12
CA VAL A 398 25.72 -18.05 8.01
C VAL A 398 25.94 -17.68 9.47
N GLU A 399 27.16 -17.27 9.80
CA GLU A 399 27.54 -16.89 11.15
C GLU A 399 27.04 -15.50 11.52
N ASN A 400 27.10 -15.13 12.78
CA ASN A 400 26.75 -13.82 13.28
C ASN A 400 27.93 -12.83 13.26
N SER A 401 28.95 -13.12 12.46
CA SER A 401 30.12 -12.25 12.24
C SER A 401 30.72 -12.47 10.87
N LEU A 402 31.28 -11.38 10.32
CA LEU A 402 32.03 -11.37 9.06
C LEU A 402 33.44 -10.87 9.33
N HIS A 403 34.44 -11.71 9.03
CA HIS A 403 35.85 -11.36 9.02
C HIS A 403 36.26 -11.04 7.58
N LEU A 404 36.57 -9.79 7.30
CA LEU A 404 37.08 -9.42 5.99
C LEU A 404 38.53 -9.89 5.87
N GLN A 405 38.79 -10.66 4.83
CA GLN A 405 40.14 -11.26 4.62
C GLN A 405 41.12 -10.25 4.00
N ASP A 406 40.60 -9.33 3.22
CA ASP A 406 41.37 -8.31 2.53
C ASP A 406 41.53 -7.06 3.41
N ASN A 407 42.73 -6.45 3.33
CA ASN A 407 42.99 -5.18 3.99
C ASN A 407 42.20 -4.08 3.29
N LEU A 408 41.40 -3.36 4.06
CA LEU A 408 40.65 -2.20 3.54
C LEU A 408 41.61 -0.99 3.37
N ILE A 409 41.46 -0.31 2.26
CA ILE A 409 42.16 0.94 2.00
C ILE A 409 41.60 2.04 2.92
N PRO A 410 42.42 2.94 3.47
CA PRO A 410 41.95 4.05 4.30
C PRO A 410 40.80 4.84 3.65
N GLY A 411 39.82 5.24 4.47
CA GLY A 411 38.64 5.99 4.04
C GLY A 411 37.37 5.59 4.78
N GLU A 412 36.25 6.19 4.39
CA GLU A 412 34.93 5.91 4.91
C GLU A 412 34.28 4.76 4.16
N TYR A 413 33.55 3.93 4.89
CA TYR A 413 32.81 2.76 4.40
C TYR A 413 31.39 2.77 4.94
N PHE A 414 30.48 2.31 4.10
CA PHE A 414 29.09 2.05 4.42
C PHE A 414 28.85 0.56 4.37
N TRP A 415 28.06 0.05 5.29
CA TRP A 415 27.64 -1.34 5.26
C TRP A 415 26.20 -1.49 5.73
N ARG A 416 25.55 -2.54 5.26
CA ARG A 416 24.19 -2.88 5.63
C ARG A 416 24.04 -4.39 5.67
N ILE A 417 23.05 -4.86 6.42
CA ILE A 417 22.80 -6.28 6.63
C ILE A 417 21.31 -6.58 6.57
N ALA A 418 20.93 -7.70 5.95
CA ALA A 418 19.58 -8.23 5.94
C ALA A 418 19.59 -9.66 6.51
N SER A 419 18.52 -10.03 7.20
CA SER A 419 18.25 -11.41 7.60
C SER A 419 17.55 -12.16 6.47
N VAL A 420 17.84 -13.45 6.30
CA VAL A 420 17.14 -14.33 5.35
C VAL A 420 16.55 -15.50 6.10
N SER A 421 15.24 -15.73 5.93
CA SER A 421 14.57 -16.91 6.49
C SER A 421 14.18 -17.91 5.38
N ALA A 422 13.96 -19.16 5.77
CA ALA A 422 13.52 -20.20 4.83
C ALA A 422 12.05 -20.01 4.40
N GLU A 423 11.23 -19.35 5.23
CA GLU A 423 9.80 -19.18 5.00
C GLU A 423 9.48 -17.90 4.20
N GLU A 424 10.13 -16.78 4.53
CA GLU A 424 9.81 -15.46 3.96
C GLU A 424 10.89 -14.97 2.97
N GLY A 425 12.04 -15.66 2.88
CA GLY A 425 13.16 -15.23 2.05
C GLY A 425 13.99 -14.12 2.67
N ALA A 426 14.52 -13.21 1.83
CA ALA A 426 15.32 -12.08 2.26
C ALA A 426 14.44 -10.93 2.74
N GLY A 427 14.61 -10.52 3.99
CA GLY A 427 14.00 -9.32 4.55
C GLY A 427 14.70 -8.04 4.10
N PRO A 428 14.27 -6.89 4.63
CA PRO A 428 14.88 -5.60 4.30
C PRO A 428 16.31 -5.51 4.82
N PHE A 429 17.10 -4.66 4.16
CA PHE A 429 18.39 -4.28 4.73
C PHE A 429 18.22 -3.29 5.89
N SER A 430 19.15 -3.33 6.84
CA SER A 430 19.29 -2.29 7.85
C SER A 430 19.57 -0.94 7.20
N ASP A 431 19.35 0.15 7.93
CA ASP A 431 19.86 1.46 7.55
C ASP A 431 21.38 1.37 7.33
N PRO A 432 21.93 2.13 6.35
CA PRO A 432 23.37 2.19 6.13
C PRO A 432 24.13 2.63 7.40
N MET A 433 25.09 1.83 7.82
CA MET A 433 25.98 2.13 8.94
C MET A 433 27.34 2.49 8.42
N THR A 434 28.03 3.40 9.10
CA THR A 434 29.35 3.87 8.69
C THR A 434 30.44 3.39 9.62
N PHE A 435 31.62 3.13 9.05
CA PHE A 435 32.87 3.03 9.78
C PHE A 435 34.01 3.64 8.96
N ARG A 436 35.07 4.06 9.65
CA ARG A 436 36.23 4.64 9.01
C ARG A 436 37.45 3.76 9.22
N VAL A 437 38.19 3.53 8.13
CA VAL A 437 39.54 2.95 8.17
C VAL A 437 40.54 4.09 8.12
N PRO A 438 41.33 4.28 9.19
CA PRO A 438 42.23 5.42 9.27
C PRO A 438 43.49 5.23 8.41
N VAL A 439 44.09 6.33 8.02
CA VAL A 439 45.43 6.30 7.44
C VAL A 439 46.41 5.95 8.53
N PRO A 440 47.24 4.87 8.37
CA PRO A 440 48.29 4.61 9.32
C PRO A 440 49.33 5.72 9.36
N GLY A 441 49.97 5.88 10.49
CA GLY A 441 51.05 6.86 10.62
C GLY A 441 52.18 6.60 9.61
N PRO A 442 52.76 7.66 9.05
CA PRO A 442 53.79 7.55 8.04
C PRO A 442 55.04 6.81 8.55
N SER A 443 55.72 6.12 7.66
CA SER A 443 57.01 5.51 7.94
C SER A 443 58.13 6.57 7.79
N LEU A 444 59.22 6.36 8.56
CA LEU A 444 60.41 7.14 8.40
C LEU A 444 60.97 6.98 6.97
N GLU A 445 61.17 8.11 6.27
CA GLU A 445 61.73 8.12 4.93
C GLU A 445 63.23 8.38 4.97
N LYS A 446 63.67 9.26 5.86
CA LYS A 446 65.07 9.64 5.97
C LYS A 446 65.50 9.85 7.43
N LEU A 447 66.69 9.43 7.73
CA LEU A 447 67.39 9.69 8.99
C LEU A 447 68.69 10.46 8.68
N GLU A 448 68.85 11.65 9.23
CA GLU A 448 70.08 12.41 9.18
C GLU A 448 70.67 12.54 10.56
N VAL A 449 71.94 12.19 10.67
CA VAL A 449 72.67 12.21 11.97
C VAL A 449 73.86 13.13 11.84
N ASP A 450 73.80 14.25 12.55
CA ASP A 450 74.90 15.20 12.68
C ASP A 450 75.68 14.98 13.98
N LYS A 451 76.71 15.81 14.19
CA LYS A 451 77.52 15.74 15.41
C LYS A 451 76.70 15.99 16.69
N SER A 452 75.74 16.94 16.62
CA SER A 452 74.97 17.41 17.77
C SER A 452 73.47 17.19 17.66
N SER A 453 72.95 16.80 16.48
CA SER A 453 71.54 16.65 16.23
C SER A 453 71.19 15.40 15.42
N ILE A 454 69.94 15.01 15.47
CA ILE A 454 69.35 13.94 14.66
C ILE A 454 68.02 14.46 14.07
N THR A 455 67.80 14.26 12.76
CA THR A 455 66.60 14.65 12.07
C THR A 455 65.91 13.41 11.50
N PHE A 456 64.65 13.26 11.86
CA PHE A 456 63.75 12.26 11.31
C PHE A 456 62.81 12.94 10.32
N SER A 457 62.66 12.41 9.11
CA SER A 457 61.79 12.93 8.10
C SER A 457 60.87 11.82 7.58
N TRP A 458 59.63 12.21 7.28
CA TRP A 458 58.60 11.33 6.72
C TRP A 458 57.82 12.10 5.67
N ARG A 459 56.88 11.42 4.97
CA ARG A 459 56.00 12.03 3.95
C ARG A 459 54.58 12.12 4.47
N ALA A 460 53.97 13.31 4.33
CA ALA A 460 52.52 13.47 4.54
C ALA A 460 51.72 12.75 3.45
N ALA A 461 50.61 12.14 3.80
CA ALA A 461 49.70 11.57 2.83
C ALA A 461 48.77 12.61 2.21
N ALA A 462 48.44 13.68 2.93
CA ALA A 462 47.65 14.80 2.47
C ALA A 462 48.13 16.12 3.08
N GLU A 463 47.75 17.23 2.46
CA GLU A 463 48.06 18.59 2.95
C GLU A 463 47.27 18.90 4.24
N GLY A 464 47.89 19.61 5.18
CA GLY A 464 47.28 20.03 6.44
C GLY A 464 47.25 18.97 7.55
N GLN A 465 47.78 17.76 7.31
CA GLN A 465 47.95 16.75 8.35
C GLN A 465 48.98 17.20 9.40
N ARG A 466 48.75 16.79 10.67
CA ARG A 466 49.74 16.85 11.77
C ARG A 466 50.17 15.46 12.15
N PHE A 467 51.25 15.36 12.84
CA PHE A 467 51.84 14.07 13.22
C PHE A 467 52.17 14.04 14.71
N HIS A 468 51.89 12.91 15.35
CA HIS A 468 52.35 12.66 16.69
C HIS A 468 53.41 11.55 16.66
N ILE A 469 54.55 11.86 17.22
CA ILE A 469 55.78 11.07 17.12
C ILE A 469 56.17 10.59 18.49
N GLN A 470 56.56 9.33 18.57
CA GLN A 470 57.22 8.79 19.75
C GLN A 470 58.54 8.11 19.38
N LEU A 471 59.57 8.41 20.15
CA LEU A 471 60.88 7.75 20.11
C LEU A 471 61.12 7.07 21.44
N ALA A 472 61.47 5.80 21.44
CA ALA A 472 61.69 4.99 22.65
C ALA A 472 62.96 4.16 22.56
N ARG A 473 63.42 3.65 23.70
CA ARG A 473 64.53 2.71 23.79
C ARG A 473 64.14 1.26 23.59
N ASP A 474 62.87 0.96 23.67
CA ASP A 474 62.30 -0.39 23.54
C ASP A 474 61.15 -0.40 22.53
N LYS A 475 60.89 -1.57 21.95
CA LYS A 475 59.88 -1.77 20.91
C LYS A 475 58.46 -1.62 21.46
N GLU A 476 58.26 -1.83 22.74
CA GLU A 476 56.99 -1.75 23.46
C GLU A 476 56.65 -0.30 23.84
N PHE A 477 57.57 0.66 23.62
CA PHE A 477 57.42 2.07 23.99
C PHE A 477 57.15 2.27 25.49
N SER A 478 57.79 1.46 26.35
CA SER A 478 57.72 1.65 27.79
C SER A 478 58.70 2.71 28.30
N GLN A 479 59.81 2.96 27.56
CA GLN A 479 60.82 3.98 27.85
C GLN A 479 60.84 5.04 26.75
N VAL A 480 59.77 5.87 26.72
CA VAL A 480 59.62 6.96 25.75
C VAL A 480 60.56 8.09 26.07
N LEU A 481 61.34 8.50 25.09
CA LEU A 481 62.30 9.63 25.14
C LEU A 481 61.75 10.90 24.51
N LEU A 482 60.90 10.75 23.51
CA LEU A 482 60.19 11.82 22.86
C LEU A 482 58.74 11.42 22.69
N ASP A 483 57.85 12.36 22.99
CA ASP A 483 56.41 12.27 22.79
C ASP A 483 55.89 13.66 22.40
N GLN A 484 55.75 13.92 21.10
CA GLN A 484 55.50 15.26 20.60
C GLN A 484 54.64 15.28 19.35
N GLU A 485 53.79 16.32 19.22
CA GLU A 485 53.08 16.66 17.99
C GLU A 485 53.82 17.68 17.16
N THR A 486 53.73 17.55 15.84
CA THR A 486 54.24 18.54 14.87
C THR A 486 53.35 18.66 13.63
N ALA A 487 53.33 19.82 13.02
CA ALA A 487 52.74 20.05 11.70
C ALA A 487 53.75 19.83 10.57
N ASP A 488 55.04 19.77 10.91
CA ASP A 488 56.09 19.58 9.91
C ASP A 488 56.24 18.09 9.57
N THR A 489 56.77 17.79 8.41
CA THR A 489 57.11 16.43 7.95
C THR A 489 58.50 15.98 8.39
N PHE A 490 59.08 16.66 9.35
CA PHE A 490 60.36 16.32 9.98
C PHE A 490 60.39 16.79 11.43
N ILE A 491 61.29 16.22 12.20
CA ILE A 491 61.64 16.68 13.56
C ILE A 491 63.12 16.58 13.78
N THR A 492 63.70 17.63 14.34
CA THR A 492 65.13 17.67 14.69
C THR A 492 65.28 17.67 16.22
N LEU A 493 66.06 16.76 16.74
CA LEU A 493 66.30 16.55 18.17
C LEU A 493 67.76 16.65 18.48
N PRO A 494 68.15 16.98 19.74
CA PRO A 494 69.50 16.77 20.21
C PRO A 494 69.90 15.28 20.03
N ARG A 495 71.12 15.06 19.55
CA ARG A 495 71.60 13.69 19.29
C ARG A 495 71.64 12.88 20.59
N PRO A 496 70.86 11.80 20.70
CA PRO A 496 70.92 10.91 21.86
C PRO A 496 72.18 10.05 21.83
N GLN A 497 72.41 9.30 22.87
CA GLN A 497 73.55 8.35 22.93
C GLN A 497 73.44 7.35 21.78
N GLY A 498 74.61 6.89 21.26
CA GLY A 498 74.61 5.83 20.27
C GLY A 498 73.91 4.57 20.78
N GLY A 499 73.16 3.92 19.89
CA GLY A 499 72.39 2.74 20.26
C GLY A 499 71.19 2.50 19.36
N LYS A 500 70.41 1.48 19.67
CA LYS A 500 69.18 1.13 18.96
C LYS A 500 67.97 1.80 19.63
N TYR A 501 67.15 2.43 18.82
CA TYR A 501 65.93 3.12 19.23
C TYR A 501 64.76 2.63 18.37
N PHE A 502 63.53 2.93 18.80
CA PHE A 502 62.31 2.65 18.06
C PHE A 502 61.51 3.92 17.90
N LEU A 503 61.10 4.17 16.66
CA LEU A 503 60.26 5.32 16.26
C LEU A 503 58.92 4.81 15.79
N ARG A 504 57.86 5.49 16.21
CA ARG A 504 56.54 5.35 15.62
C ARG A 504 55.86 6.70 15.47
N THR A 505 55.01 6.81 14.46
CA THR A 505 54.24 8.02 14.19
C THR A 505 52.77 7.68 14.03
N LYS A 506 51.87 8.59 14.40
CA LYS A 506 50.48 8.56 14.00
C LYS A 506 50.12 9.83 13.28
N THR A 507 49.17 9.76 12.38
CA THR A 507 48.66 10.91 11.66
C THR A 507 47.48 11.52 12.42
N ILE A 508 47.43 12.87 12.49
CA ILE A 508 46.29 13.66 12.96
C ILE A 508 45.72 14.37 11.73
N GLU A 509 44.52 13.99 11.34
CA GLU A 509 43.84 14.51 10.17
C GLU A 509 43.38 15.97 10.38
N THR A 510 43.00 16.68 9.33
CA THR A 510 42.55 18.07 9.38
C THR A 510 41.25 18.27 10.20
N ASP A 511 40.44 17.25 10.35
CA ASP A 511 39.25 17.23 11.20
C ASP A 511 39.56 16.94 12.69
N GLY A 512 40.85 16.80 13.03
CA GLY A 512 41.33 16.46 14.38
C GLY A 512 41.34 14.97 14.71
N PHE A 513 40.99 14.13 13.73
CA PHE A 513 40.99 12.67 13.93
C PHE A 513 42.43 12.16 14.07
N GLU A 514 42.69 11.36 15.13
CA GLU A 514 43.98 10.70 15.37
C GLU A 514 43.94 9.26 14.85
N GLY A 515 44.74 8.97 13.82
CA GLY A 515 44.96 7.62 13.34
C GLY A 515 45.72 6.73 14.31
N PRO A 516 45.82 5.43 14.05
CA PRO A 516 46.69 4.54 14.81
C PRO A 516 48.18 4.86 14.56
N TYR A 517 49.03 4.49 15.51
CA TYR A 517 50.46 4.50 15.24
C TYR A 517 50.78 3.53 14.09
N GLY A 518 51.65 3.99 13.19
CA GLY A 518 52.29 3.12 12.22
C GLY A 518 53.18 2.07 12.87
N ALA A 519 53.70 1.15 12.07
CA ALA A 519 54.62 0.10 12.58
C ALA A 519 55.86 0.75 13.24
N ALA A 520 56.24 0.21 14.41
CA ALA A 520 57.44 0.62 15.09
C ALA A 520 58.71 0.32 14.23
N GLN A 521 59.45 1.33 13.89
CA GLN A 521 60.66 1.23 13.07
C GLN A 521 61.90 1.27 13.96
N SER A 522 62.86 0.38 13.72
CA SER A 522 64.15 0.41 14.44
C SER A 522 65.09 1.43 13.78
N VAL A 523 65.70 2.25 14.62
CA VAL A 523 66.63 3.31 14.23
C VAL A 523 67.96 3.08 14.97
N ASP A 524 69.01 2.87 14.20
CA ASP A 524 70.36 2.72 14.78
C ASP A 524 71.10 4.04 14.72
N ILE A 525 71.43 4.60 15.89
CA ILE A 525 72.15 5.85 16.01
C ILE A 525 73.64 5.51 16.27
N PRO A 526 74.56 5.93 15.39
CA PRO A 526 75.95 5.62 15.54
C PRO A 526 76.53 6.17 16.85
N TYR A 527 77.40 5.41 17.50
CA TYR A 527 78.14 5.90 18.66
C TYR A 527 79.04 7.06 18.22
N ALA A 528 79.09 8.13 18.98
CA ALA A 528 80.06 9.18 18.76
C ALA A 528 81.47 8.59 18.96
N THR A 529 82.28 8.64 17.91
CA THR A 529 83.71 8.19 18.07
C THR A 529 84.39 9.13 19.04
N PRO A 530 84.87 8.60 20.18
CA PRO A 530 85.54 9.47 21.11
C PRO A 530 86.87 9.93 20.55
N TYR A 531 87.07 11.26 20.50
CA TYR A 531 88.28 11.90 19.91
C TYR A 531 89.57 11.36 20.43
N TRP A 532 89.61 10.82 21.66
CA TRP A 532 90.81 10.22 22.25
C TRP A 532 91.24 8.91 21.57
N LEU A 533 90.36 8.16 20.92
CA LEU A 533 90.67 7.02 20.08
C LEU A 533 91.40 7.37 18.81
N MET A 534 91.13 8.55 18.21
CA MET A 534 91.87 9.08 17.07
C MET A 534 93.27 9.50 17.44
N ILE A 535 93.48 9.99 18.68
CA ILE A 535 94.82 10.35 19.20
C ILE A 535 95.67 9.12 19.45
N LEU A 536 95.07 7.97 19.85
CA LEU A 536 95.77 6.70 20.03
C LEU A 536 96.20 6.02 18.72
N LEU A 537 95.50 6.33 17.58
CA LEU A 537 95.85 5.79 16.26
C LEU A 537 96.87 6.62 15.50
N LEU A 538 97.12 7.88 15.92
CA LEU A 538 98.09 8.77 15.27
C LEU A 538 99.54 8.24 15.33
N PRO A 539 100.03 7.55 16.44
CA PRO A 539 101.38 7.01 16.40
C PRO A 539 101.54 5.77 15.56
N LEU A 540 100.47 5.00 15.26
CA LEU A 540 100.49 3.86 14.35
C LEU A 540 100.60 4.23 12.88
N LEU A 541 100.11 5.44 12.46
CA LEU A 541 100.22 5.97 11.13
C LEU A 541 101.55 6.59 10.82
N LEU A 542 102.33 6.92 11.82
CA LEU A 542 103.72 7.43 11.70
C LEU A 542 104.78 6.33 11.68
N LEU A 543 104.36 5.08 11.73
CA LEU A 543 105.26 3.87 11.71
C LEU A 543 105.04 3.02 10.42
N LEU A 544 104.18 3.45 9.48
CA LEU A 544 104.08 2.97 8.12
C LEU A 544 104.56 4.05 7.11
#